data_9e72b14056509853aa6ba0d36d37fde2
#
_entry.id   9e72b14056509853aa6ba0d36d37fde2
#
_cell.length_a   1.000
_cell.length_b   1.000
_cell.length_c   1.000
_cell.angle_alpha   90.00
_cell.angle_beta   90.00
_cell.angle_gamma   90.00
#
_symmetry.space_group_name_H-M   'P 1'
#
loop_
_entity.id
_entity.type
_entity.pdbx_description
1 polymer ?
#
loop_
_entity_poly.entity_id
_entity_poly.type
_entity_poly.pdbx_seq_one_letter_code
_entity_poly.pdbx_strand_id
1 'polypeptide(L)'
;MDAMLENSVFSCFVFYSILLILKMYTMAVITGQVRLRKKAFANPEDAERHGGAQFCRTDPYVERCRRAHLNDLENILPFFFLGAIYSMTGPSLVIAQAHFLIFFLGRIIHSAAYLFALKPPTRSLAYTIAQVPCISMAIQILLTVGF
;
A
#
# COMPACT_ATOMS: atom_id res chain seq x y z
N MET A 1 -22.49 -13.73 -7.97
CA MET A 1 -22.08 -12.69 -6.98
C MET A 1 -22.33 -13.19 -5.57
N ASP A 2 -23.43 -13.90 -5.36
CA ASP A 2 -23.83 -14.38 -4.03
C ASP A 2 -22.85 -15.38 -3.42
N ALA A 3 -22.41 -16.40 -4.15
CA ALA A 3 -21.45 -17.40 -3.65
C ALA A 3 -20.07 -16.82 -3.23
N MET A 4 -19.64 -15.70 -3.83
CA MET A 4 -18.37 -15.04 -3.42
C MET A 4 -18.56 -14.23 -2.13
N LEU A 5 -19.74 -13.67 -1.91
CA LEU A 5 -20.06 -12.90 -0.70
C LEU A 5 -20.44 -13.82 0.47
N GLU A 6 -20.85 -15.05 0.21
CA GLU A 6 -21.06 -16.10 1.22
C GLU A 6 -19.73 -16.56 1.85
N ASN A 7 -18.59 -16.42 1.13
CA ASN A 7 -17.27 -16.66 1.70
C ASN A 7 -16.86 -15.47 2.59
N SER A 8 -17.03 -15.62 3.90
CA SER A 8 -16.71 -14.59 4.89
C SER A 8 -15.25 -14.16 4.87
N VAL A 9 -14.31 -15.06 4.53
CA VAL A 9 -12.88 -14.74 4.38
C VAL A 9 -12.63 -13.86 3.16
N PHE A 10 -13.27 -14.19 2.03
CA PHE A 10 -13.16 -13.38 0.83
C PHE A 10 -13.79 -11.98 1.04
N SER A 11 -14.93 -11.89 1.69
CA SER A 11 -15.56 -10.61 2.03
C SER A 11 -14.66 -9.74 2.92
N CYS A 12 -14.00 -10.37 3.91
CA CYS A 12 -13.00 -9.70 4.76
C CYS A 12 -11.79 -9.22 3.93
N PHE A 13 -11.28 -10.03 3.02
CA PHE A 13 -10.21 -9.66 2.09
C PHE A 13 -10.60 -8.45 1.23
N VAL A 14 -11.80 -8.46 0.63
CA VAL A 14 -12.32 -7.36 -0.19
C VAL A 14 -12.39 -6.07 0.63
N PHE A 15 -12.88 -6.13 1.87
CA PHE A 15 -12.93 -4.97 2.76
C PHE A 15 -11.54 -4.31 2.93
N TYR A 16 -10.52 -5.07 3.35
CA TYR A 16 -9.16 -4.53 3.52
C TYR A 16 -8.53 -4.10 2.20
N SER A 17 -8.83 -4.78 1.10
CA SER A 17 -8.36 -4.41 -0.24
C SER A 17 -8.89 -3.04 -0.66
N ILE A 18 -10.16 -2.75 -0.44
CA ILE A 18 -10.73 -1.43 -0.74
C ILE A 18 -10.11 -0.35 0.12
N LEU A 19 -9.88 -0.60 1.42
CA LEU A 19 -9.19 0.35 2.29
C LEU A 19 -7.76 0.66 1.80
N LEU A 20 -7.03 -0.36 1.33
CA LEU A 20 -5.68 -0.19 0.76
C LEU A 20 -5.71 0.60 -0.55
N ILE A 21 -6.69 0.37 -1.43
CA ILE A 21 -6.87 1.15 -2.66
C ILE A 21 -7.14 2.62 -2.32
N LEU A 22 -8.07 2.88 -1.41
CA LEU A 22 -8.37 4.25 -0.96
C LEU A 22 -7.13 4.94 -0.36
N LYS A 23 -6.33 4.19 0.39
CA LYS A 23 -5.05 4.66 0.93
C LYS A 23 -4.06 5.00 -0.19
N MET A 24 -3.97 4.21 -1.25
CA MET A 24 -3.11 4.50 -2.40
C MET A 24 -3.56 5.77 -3.13
N TYR A 25 -4.86 5.96 -3.35
CA TYR A 25 -5.41 7.22 -3.90
C TYR A 25 -5.10 8.41 -3.01
N THR A 26 -5.21 8.24 -1.69
CA THR A 26 -4.83 9.29 -0.73
C THR A 26 -3.37 9.69 -0.89
N MET A 27 -2.46 8.73 -1.06
CA MET A 27 -1.03 9.01 -1.29
C MET A 27 -0.79 9.75 -2.62
N ALA A 28 -1.52 9.41 -3.67
CA ALA A 28 -1.46 10.13 -4.95
C ALA A 28 -1.91 11.59 -4.80
N VAL A 29 -3.04 11.82 -4.11
CA VAL A 29 -3.56 13.18 -3.83
C VAL A 29 -2.57 13.98 -2.98
N ILE A 30 -2.02 13.41 -1.91
CA ILE A 30 -1.00 14.06 -1.06
C ILE A 30 0.20 14.46 -1.91
N THR A 31 0.70 13.56 -2.75
CA THR A 31 1.85 13.84 -3.63
C THR A 31 1.56 15.00 -4.58
N GLY A 32 0.38 15.03 -5.19
CA GLY A 32 -0.06 16.13 -6.05
C GLY A 32 -0.15 17.47 -5.30
N GLN A 33 -0.76 17.48 -4.11
CA GLN A 33 -0.88 18.68 -3.29
C GLN A 33 0.48 19.22 -2.82
N VAL A 34 1.38 18.33 -2.43
CA VAL A 34 2.75 18.70 -2.05
C VAL A 34 3.48 19.31 -3.24
N ARG A 35 3.37 18.72 -4.43
CA ARG A 35 3.97 19.24 -5.66
C ARG A 35 3.48 20.66 -5.97
N LEU A 36 2.18 20.91 -5.87
CA LEU A 36 1.61 22.23 -6.08
C LEU A 36 2.11 23.25 -5.05
N ARG A 37 2.12 22.90 -3.76
CA ARG A 37 2.59 23.78 -2.67
C ARG A 37 4.07 24.11 -2.78
N LYS A 38 4.89 23.16 -3.20
CA LYS A 38 6.35 23.30 -3.36
C LYS A 38 6.73 23.92 -4.70
N LYS A 39 5.78 24.07 -5.63
CA LYS A 39 6.04 24.47 -7.01
C LYS A 39 7.20 23.66 -7.60
N ALA A 40 7.11 22.34 -7.57
CA ALA A 40 8.14 21.43 -8.04
C ALA A 40 7.51 20.39 -8.96
N PHE A 41 7.56 20.67 -10.25
CA PHE A 41 6.94 19.88 -11.30
C PHE A 41 7.98 19.04 -12.02
N ALA A 42 7.60 17.80 -12.38
CA ALA A 42 8.48 16.90 -13.11
C ALA A 42 8.46 17.18 -14.62
N ASN A 43 7.35 17.72 -15.11
CA ASN A 43 7.12 17.95 -16.53
C ASN A 43 7.18 19.46 -16.83
N PRO A 44 7.83 19.88 -17.93
CA PRO A 44 7.92 21.29 -18.30
C PRO A 44 6.56 21.98 -18.50
N GLU A 45 5.60 21.29 -19.12
CA GLU A 45 4.25 21.79 -19.36
C GLU A 45 3.48 22.11 -18.07
N ASP A 46 3.69 21.30 -17.02
CA ASP A 46 3.11 21.54 -15.70
C ASP A 46 3.75 22.77 -15.04
N ALA A 47 5.05 22.93 -15.20
CA ALA A 47 5.79 24.07 -14.67
C ALA A 47 5.35 25.39 -15.34
N GLU A 48 5.25 25.39 -16.67
CA GLU A 48 4.78 26.55 -17.43
C GLU A 48 3.37 26.97 -17.01
N ARG A 49 2.46 26.01 -16.86
CA ARG A 49 1.07 26.29 -16.38
C ARG A 49 1.04 26.93 -14.99
N HIS A 50 2.05 26.70 -14.16
CA HIS A 50 2.09 27.15 -12.76
C HIS A 50 3.12 28.26 -12.49
N GLY A 51 3.56 28.94 -13.53
CA GLY A 51 4.33 30.17 -13.42
C GLY A 51 5.72 30.18 -14.06
N GLY A 52 6.08 29.13 -14.83
CA GLY A 52 7.23 29.13 -15.71
C GLY A 52 8.23 28.01 -15.47
N ALA A 53 9.19 27.88 -16.41
CA ALA A 53 10.15 26.80 -16.48
C ALA A 53 11.04 26.64 -15.24
N GLN A 54 11.24 27.69 -14.44
CA GLN A 54 12.02 27.65 -13.18
C GLN A 54 11.41 26.68 -12.14
N PHE A 55 10.14 26.32 -12.28
CA PHE A 55 9.46 25.36 -11.41
C PHE A 55 9.53 23.92 -11.92
N CYS A 56 10.13 23.67 -13.09
CA CYS A 56 10.51 22.34 -13.56
C CYS A 56 11.76 21.88 -12.78
N ARG A 57 11.52 21.35 -11.58
CA ARG A 57 12.58 20.99 -10.63
C ARG A 57 12.17 19.84 -9.71
N THR A 58 13.15 19.20 -9.10
CA THR A 58 12.96 18.22 -8.05
C THR A 58 12.88 18.89 -6.67
N ASP A 59 12.05 18.34 -5.78
CA ASP A 59 11.97 18.72 -4.38
C ASP A 59 12.11 17.46 -3.51
N PRO A 60 12.96 17.46 -2.47
CA PRO A 60 13.22 16.27 -1.65
C PRO A 60 11.98 15.70 -0.98
N TYR A 61 10.99 16.53 -0.62
CA TYR A 61 9.78 16.07 0.02
C TYR A 61 8.77 15.51 -1.00
N VAL A 62 8.67 16.09 -2.19
CA VAL A 62 7.91 15.51 -3.31
C VAL A 62 8.45 14.12 -3.63
N GLU A 63 9.77 13.97 -3.75
CA GLU A 63 10.40 12.69 -4.02
C GLU A 63 10.22 11.69 -2.87
N ARG A 64 10.12 12.15 -1.63
CA ARG A 64 9.76 11.32 -0.47
C ARG A 64 8.35 10.75 -0.61
N CYS A 65 7.37 11.59 -0.97
CA CYS A 65 5.98 11.15 -1.20
C CYS A 65 5.90 10.13 -2.35
N ARG A 66 6.64 10.39 -3.45
CA ARG A 66 6.72 9.45 -4.59
C ARG A 66 7.30 8.10 -4.19
N ARG A 67 8.38 8.07 -3.42
CA ARG A 67 8.96 6.80 -2.92
C ARG A 67 8.01 6.06 -1.99
N ALA A 68 7.26 6.77 -1.16
CA ALA A 68 6.23 6.14 -0.32
C ALA A 68 5.13 5.49 -1.17
N HIS A 69 4.65 6.19 -2.20
CA HIS A 69 3.64 5.68 -3.12
C HIS A 69 4.15 4.49 -3.95
N LEU A 70 5.37 4.57 -4.48
CA LEU A 70 5.98 3.47 -5.22
C LEU A 70 6.13 2.22 -4.33
N ASN A 71 6.59 2.39 -3.09
CA ASN A 71 6.68 1.27 -2.15
C ASN A 71 5.31 0.67 -1.81
N ASP A 72 4.23 1.46 -1.82
CA ASP A 72 2.88 0.92 -1.70
C ASP A 72 2.50 0.03 -2.88
N LEU A 73 2.76 0.48 -4.10
CA LEU A 73 2.52 -0.33 -5.30
C LEU A 73 3.28 -1.66 -5.27
N GLU A 74 4.56 -1.62 -4.91
CA GLU A 74 5.43 -2.81 -4.85
C GLU A 74 4.94 -3.86 -3.83
N ASN A 75 4.22 -3.45 -2.78
CA ASN A 75 3.84 -4.34 -1.69
C ASN A 75 2.34 -4.66 -1.65
N ILE A 76 1.48 -3.70 -1.98
CA ILE A 76 0.03 -3.89 -1.96
C ILE A 76 -0.44 -4.76 -3.13
N LEU A 77 0.16 -4.63 -4.31
CA LEU A 77 -0.20 -5.49 -5.45
C LEU A 77 0.06 -6.98 -5.17
N PRO A 78 1.24 -7.40 -4.69
CA PRO A 78 1.45 -8.79 -4.28
C PRO A 78 0.47 -9.26 -3.20
N PHE A 79 0.13 -8.41 -2.23
CA PHE A 79 -0.88 -8.73 -1.22
C PHE A 79 -2.25 -9.01 -1.83
N PHE A 80 -2.68 -8.27 -2.86
CA PHE A 80 -3.96 -8.52 -3.51
C PHE A 80 -4.01 -9.92 -4.14
N PHE A 81 -2.94 -10.34 -4.81
CA PHE A 81 -2.86 -11.68 -5.38
C PHE A 81 -2.84 -12.77 -4.30
N LEU A 82 -1.97 -12.62 -3.30
CA LEU A 82 -1.86 -13.58 -2.20
C LEU A 82 -3.16 -13.68 -1.40
N GLY A 83 -3.75 -12.55 -1.03
CA GLY A 83 -4.98 -12.50 -0.25
C GLY A 83 -6.17 -13.10 -0.98
N ALA A 84 -6.30 -12.86 -2.28
CA ALA A 84 -7.35 -13.45 -3.10
C ALA A 84 -7.22 -14.98 -3.14
N ILE A 85 -6.03 -15.50 -3.47
CA ILE A 85 -5.79 -16.95 -3.50
C ILE A 85 -5.96 -17.56 -2.11
N TYR A 86 -5.41 -16.94 -1.08
CA TYR A 86 -5.53 -17.40 0.31
C TYR A 86 -6.97 -17.52 0.76
N SER A 87 -7.82 -16.56 0.38
CA SER A 87 -9.24 -16.59 0.71
C SER A 87 -9.98 -17.80 0.10
N MET A 88 -9.45 -18.38 -0.96
CA MET A 88 -10.02 -19.58 -1.62
C MET A 88 -9.52 -20.90 -1.01
N THR A 89 -8.45 -20.88 -0.20
CA THR A 89 -7.92 -22.10 0.46
C THR A 89 -8.71 -22.52 1.69
N GLY A 90 -9.75 -21.79 2.08
CA GLY A 90 -10.61 -22.10 3.23
C GLY A 90 -9.96 -21.91 4.60
N PRO A 91 -9.16 -20.85 4.83
CA PRO A 91 -8.57 -20.61 6.14
C PRO A 91 -9.62 -20.21 7.18
N SER A 92 -9.26 -20.32 8.46
CA SER A 92 -10.09 -19.76 9.55
C SER A 92 -10.26 -18.25 9.37
N LEU A 93 -11.50 -17.74 9.49
CA LEU A 93 -11.80 -16.31 9.38
C LEU A 93 -10.95 -15.45 10.34
N VAL A 94 -10.76 -15.91 11.58
CA VAL A 94 -10.00 -15.18 12.60
C VAL A 94 -8.53 -15.02 12.17
N ILE A 95 -7.94 -16.09 11.65
CA ILE A 95 -6.54 -16.08 11.18
C ILE A 95 -6.41 -15.18 9.94
N ALA A 96 -7.33 -15.30 8.99
CA ALA A 96 -7.31 -14.48 7.78
C ALA A 96 -7.48 -12.99 8.10
N GLN A 97 -8.44 -12.66 8.97
CA GLN A 97 -8.65 -11.28 9.43
C GLN A 97 -7.41 -10.70 10.11
N ALA A 98 -6.72 -11.49 10.95
CA ALA A 98 -5.48 -11.06 11.56
C ALA A 98 -4.39 -10.75 10.52
N HIS A 99 -4.23 -11.61 9.49
CA HIS A 99 -3.27 -11.37 8.40
C HIS A 99 -3.57 -10.06 7.65
N PHE A 100 -4.82 -9.86 7.25
CA PHE A 100 -5.22 -8.67 6.49
C PHE A 100 -5.12 -7.39 7.33
N LEU A 101 -5.50 -7.44 8.61
CA LEU A 101 -5.39 -6.31 9.53
C LEU A 101 -3.93 -5.91 9.79
N ILE A 102 -3.05 -6.90 10.08
CA ILE A 102 -1.63 -6.63 10.35
C ILE A 102 -0.97 -6.01 9.12
N PHE A 103 -1.25 -6.55 7.92
CA PHE A 103 -0.76 -5.97 6.68
C PHE A 103 -1.24 -4.53 6.52
N PHE A 104 -2.54 -4.29 6.62
CA PHE A 104 -3.15 -2.96 6.48
C PHE A 104 -2.52 -1.95 7.45
N LEU A 105 -2.47 -2.26 8.74
CA LEU A 105 -1.88 -1.37 9.75
C LEU A 105 -0.39 -1.12 9.49
N GLY A 106 0.36 -2.14 9.14
CA GLY A 106 1.76 -2.01 8.77
C GLY A 106 1.96 -1.05 7.58
N ARG A 107 1.09 -1.10 6.57
CA ARG A 107 1.13 -0.18 5.41
C ARG A 107 0.76 1.26 5.78
N ILE A 108 -0.20 1.45 6.70
CA ILE A 108 -0.54 2.79 7.20
C ILE A 108 0.65 3.40 7.96
N ILE A 109 1.22 2.65 8.92
CA ILE A 109 2.36 3.11 9.74
C ILE A 109 3.57 3.39 8.84
N HIS A 110 3.85 2.53 7.86
CA HIS A 110 4.95 2.71 6.92
C HIS A 110 4.83 4.02 6.12
N SER A 111 3.64 4.33 5.58
CA SER A 111 3.42 5.58 4.86
C SER A 111 3.48 6.80 5.77
N ALA A 112 2.94 6.71 6.98
CA ALA A 112 3.08 7.77 7.99
C ALA A 112 4.55 8.02 8.32
N ALA A 113 5.36 6.96 8.49
CA ALA A 113 6.79 7.08 8.74
C ALA A 113 7.55 7.78 7.59
N TYR A 114 7.13 7.57 6.34
CA TYR A 114 7.66 8.31 5.20
C TYR A 114 7.26 9.79 5.24
N LEU A 115 5.97 10.09 5.37
CA LEU A 115 5.43 11.45 5.29
C LEU A 115 5.94 12.33 6.42
N PHE A 116 6.02 11.79 7.65
CA PHE A 116 6.48 12.53 8.82
C PHE A 116 8.00 12.43 9.05
N ALA A 117 8.74 11.81 8.12
CA ALA A 117 10.19 11.65 8.22
C ALA A 117 10.65 11.03 9.56
N LEU A 118 9.89 10.03 10.07
CA LEU A 118 10.18 9.42 11.35
C LEU A 118 11.57 8.76 11.35
N LYS A 119 12.21 8.79 12.51
CA LYS A 119 13.57 8.24 12.70
C LYS A 119 13.61 6.72 12.46
N PRO A 120 14.72 6.19 11.92
CA PRO A 120 14.95 4.74 11.91
C PRO A 120 14.87 4.17 13.34
N PRO A 121 14.37 2.91 13.53
CA PRO A 121 14.01 1.94 12.50
C PRO A 121 12.50 1.89 12.17
N THR A 122 11.69 2.89 12.57
CA THR A 122 10.21 2.84 12.47
C THR A 122 9.69 2.37 11.11
N ARG A 123 10.23 2.92 10.03
CA ARG A 123 9.83 2.58 8.66
C ARG A 123 10.16 1.11 8.32
N SER A 124 11.38 0.67 8.66
CA SER A 124 11.83 -0.70 8.39
C SER A 124 11.04 -1.72 9.21
N LEU A 125 10.74 -1.41 10.48
CA LEU A 125 9.91 -2.28 11.32
C LEU A 125 8.49 -2.39 10.77
N ALA A 126 7.86 -1.27 10.39
CA ALA A 126 6.52 -1.29 9.80
C ALA A 126 6.47 -2.12 8.49
N TYR A 127 7.51 -2.00 7.65
CA TYR A 127 7.67 -2.82 6.46
C TYR A 127 7.76 -4.31 6.82
N THR A 128 8.69 -4.67 7.72
CA THR A 128 8.92 -6.08 8.10
C THR A 128 7.67 -6.70 8.71
N ILE A 129 6.97 -5.98 9.61
CA ILE A 129 5.73 -6.47 10.21
C ILE A 129 4.66 -6.71 9.14
N ALA A 130 4.54 -5.83 8.13
CA ALA A 130 3.59 -6.03 7.04
C ALA A 130 3.95 -7.23 6.14
N GLN A 131 5.23 -7.62 6.01
CA GLN A 131 5.61 -8.77 5.20
C GLN A 131 5.30 -10.11 5.87
N VAL A 132 5.27 -10.18 7.21
CA VAL A 132 4.99 -11.43 7.93
C VAL A 132 3.70 -12.12 7.47
N PRO A 133 2.53 -11.43 7.42
CA PRO A 133 1.31 -12.05 6.92
C PRO A 133 1.40 -12.49 5.45
N CYS A 134 2.09 -11.73 4.59
CA CYS A 134 2.25 -12.11 3.19
C CYS A 134 3.04 -13.42 3.05
N ILE A 135 4.16 -13.54 3.77
CA ILE A 135 4.98 -14.76 3.79
C ILE A 135 4.16 -15.92 4.37
N SER A 136 3.44 -15.69 5.47
CA SER A 136 2.59 -16.71 6.10
C SER A 136 1.50 -17.20 5.14
N MET A 137 0.79 -16.29 4.45
CA MET A 137 -0.22 -16.67 3.46
C MET A 137 0.40 -17.47 2.30
N ALA A 138 1.55 -17.03 1.79
CA ALA A 138 2.24 -17.73 0.72
C ALA A 138 2.61 -19.17 1.11
N ILE A 139 3.16 -19.38 2.32
CA ILE A 139 3.48 -20.71 2.84
C ILE A 139 2.22 -21.56 2.96
N GLN A 140 1.15 -21.03 3.55
CA GLN A 140 -0.12 -21.76 3.71
C GLN A 140 -0.73 -22.16 2.35
N ILE A 141 -0.70 -21.29 1.35
CA ILE A 141 -1.14 -21.58 -0.02
C ILE A 141 -0.31 -22.75 -0.59
N LEU A 142 1.03 -22.67 -0.51
CA LEU A 142 1.91 -23.73 -1.02
C LEU A 142 1.63 -25.09 -0.36
N LEU A 143 1.43 -25.12 0.95
CA LEU A 143 1.08 -26.34 1.68
C LEU A 143 -0.31 -26.89 1.28
N THR A 144 -1.25 -26.02 0.92
CA THR A 144 -2.60 -26.43 0.50
C THR A 144 -2.59 -27.02 -0.91
N VAL A 145 -1.78 -26.48 -1.83
CA VAL A 145 -1.72 -26.97 -3.20
C VAL A 145 -0.77 -28.17 -3.38
N GLY A 146 -0.09 -28.62 -2.34
CA GLY A 146 0.60 -29.91 -2.33
C GLY A 146 2.04 -29.89 -2.84
N PHE A 147 2.77 -28.79 -2.62
CA PHE A 147 4.22 -28.71 -2.86
C PHE A 147 4.99 -28.66 -1.56
#